data_9cf45f414d9e76cf68c7011702909ba7
#
_entry.id   9cf45f414d9e76cf68c7011702909ba7
#
_cell.length_a   1.000
_cell.length_b   1.000
_cell.length_c   1.000
_cell.angle_alpha   90.00
_cell.angle_beta   90.00
_cell.angle_gamma   90.00
#
_symmetry.space_group_name_H-M   'P 1'
#
loop_
_entity.id
_entity.type
_entity.pdbx_description
1 polymer ?
#
loop_
_entity_poly.entity_id
_entity_poly.type
_entity_poly.pdbx_seq_one_letter_code
_entity_poly.pdbx_strand_id
1 'polypeptide(L)'
;SPEGLPLKCLMNSAGELMWDVWAGGQISGEAKENATGSLNAIFGGECDANGPKKYTTGVGDENNWDYIVPLGEMNFGHVTPVDHFYMYYPKDADQRAPGSFSITSPADGAIIDVQDFRKMNNWPYPDFRIVITHSCDLYTVLIHIGALVGAAARAEAEMPADGHWVGNIPVKAGEIIGDRSQAEKFDFSTFATDAKVDLINPLSYLAGESWKPYTANPLDYFPADVTKAYEAKMIRTTKPVGGTIFYDIDGTAQGVWFVKDTNGYAGLQGQRSVRSETGFNSRGYWDTHLAIAPHHVDTAMFVYSMGDFGGQPVQFVTKGNIDPSTVKAGGAPVVVDLLPFKYTTPDGQAMDIFSPVKDYKLAPQTDIAGSLAFQVNADGSMTVEKRPGKDAASFTGFSADALTYVR
;
A
#
# COMPACT_ATOMS: atom_id res chain seq x y z
N SER A 1 9.02 18.95 24.42
CA SER A 1 8.71 20.38 24.49
C SER A 1 8.73 20.86 25.95
N PRO A 2 8.87 22.16 26.22
CA PRO A 2 8.77 22.69 27.57
C PRO A 2 7.44 22.37 28.28
N GLU A 3 6.42 21.98 27.54
CA GLU A 3 5.06 21.68 28.02
C GLU A 3 4.78 20.16 28.09
N GLY A 4 5.81 19.31 27.91
CA GLY A 4 5.66 17.85 28.00
C GLY A 4 4.92 17.22 26.81
N LEU A 5 4.61 17.97 25.76
CA LEU A 5 3.98 17.45 24.56
C LEU A 5 5.00 16.69 23.68
N PRO A 6 4.63 15.57 23.07
CA PRO A 6 5.53 14.84 22.19
C PRO A 6 5.95 15.72 21.01
N LEU A 7 7.27 15.77 20.76
CA LEU A 7 7.84 16.46 19.61
C LEU A 7 8.07 15.45 18.50
N LYS A 8 7.77 15.82 17.27
CA LYS A 8 8.08 15.08 16.07
C LYS A 8 9.05 15.88 15.20
N CYS A 9 10.08 15.20 14.70
CA CYS A 9 11.01 15.80 13.75
C CYS A 9 10.38 15.71 12.36
N LEU A 10 10.13 16.86 11.74
CA LEU A 10 9.56 16.98 10.40
C LEU A 10 10.54 17.72 9.51
N MET A 11 10.56 17.37 8.23
CA MET A 11 11.32 18.11 7.23
C MET A 11 10.44 19.21 6.64
N ASN A 12 10.89 20.46 6.68
CA ASN A 12 10.17 21.56 6.07
C ASN A 12 10.38 21.59 4.54
N SER A 13 9.67 22.45 3.85
CA SER A 13 9.78 22.63 2.39
C SER A 13 11.17 23.09 1.89
N ALA A 14 12.06 23.48 2.80
CA ALA A 14 13.46 23.82 2.51
C ALA A 14 14.42 22.63 2.76
N GLY A 15 13.91 21.46 3.15
CA GLY A 15 14.73 20.28 3.47
C GLY A 15 15.38 20.34 4.87
N GLU A 16 14.94 21.22 5.75
CA GLU A 16 15.45 21.35 7.10
C GLU A 16 14.62 20.53 8.09
N LEU A 17 15.29 19.85 9.02
CA LEU A 17 14.63 19.12 10.10
C LEU A 17 14.10 20.10 11.15
N MET A 18 12.78 20.12 11.32
CA MET A 18 12.12 20.92 12.34
C MET A 18 11.45 20.04 13.39
N TRP A 19 11.44 20.49 14.64
CA TRP A 19 10.69 19.87 15.71
C TRP A 19 9.35 20.56 15.85
N ASP A 20 8.25 19.83 15.67
CA ASP A 20 6.91 20.35 15.86
C ASP A 20 6.13 19.56 16.92
N VAL A 21 5.17 20.21 17.54
CA VAL A 21 4.33 19.63 18.59
C VAL A 21 3.22 18.82 17.93
N TRP A 22 3.18 17.52 18.21
CA TRP A 22 2.10 16.65 17.74
C TRP A 22 0.86 16.84 18.62
N ALA A 23 -0.12 17.57 18.12
CA ALA A 23 -1.47 17.61 18.68
C ALA A 23 -2.32 16.62 17.89
N GLY A 24 -2.61 15.45 18.45
CA GLY A 24 -3.47 14.45 17.83
C GLY A 24 -4.87 15.02 17.54
N GLY A 25 -5.08 15.56 16.34
CA GLY A 25 -6.31 16.14 15.88
C GLY A 25 -6.37 16.17 14.35
N GLN A 26 -7.58 16.28 13.79
CA GLN A 26 -7.78 16.43 12.35
C GLN A 26 -7.02 17.66 11.83
N ILE A 27 -6.18 17.44 10.82
CA ILE A 27 -5.45 18.51 10.15
C ILE A 27 -6.30 19.01 8.97
N SER A 28 -6.48 20.33 8.84
CA SER A 28 -7.18 20.94 7.69
C SER A 28 -6.42 20.70 6.37
N GLY A 29 -7.10 20.76 5.21
CA GLY A 29 -6.53 20.45 3.89
C GLY A 29 -5.20 21.17 3.60
N GLU A 30 -5.09 22.46 3.90
CA GLU A 30 -3.86 23.25 3.73
C GLU A 30 -2.72 22.80 4.67
N ALA A 31 -3.06 22.39 5.89
CA ALA A 31 -2.08 21.86 6.84
C ALA A 31 -1.62 20.44 6.47
N LYS A 32 -2.42 19.67 5.70
CA LYS A 32 -2.03 18.36 5.17
C LYS A 32 -0.88 18.48 4.18
N GLU A 33 -0.97 19.41 3.21
CA GLU A 33 0.10 19.65 2.22
C GLU A 33 1.40 20.13 2.87
N ASN A 34 1.31 21.02 3.85
CA ASN A 34 2.48 21.53 4.56
C ASN A 34 3.14 20.48 5.47
N ALA A 35 2.39 19.49 5.93
CA ALA A 35 2.86 18.52 6.90
C ALA A 35 3.44 17.24 6.26
N THR A 36 2.99 16.85 5.05
CA THR A 36 3.47 15.64 4.38
C THR A 36 4.68 15.88 3.47
N GLY A 37 5.06 17.13 3.22
CA GLY A 37 6.11 17.49 2.26
C GLY A 37 5.59 17.43 0.81
N SER A 38 6.31 18.03 -0.12
CA SER A 38 6.00 17.90 -1.55
C SER A 38 6.45 16.54 -2.09
N LEU A 39 5.84 16.07 -3.17
CA LEU A 39 6.30 14.86 -3.87
C LEU A 39 7.79 14.94 -4.23
N ASN A 40 8.27 16.13 -4.60
CA ASN A 40 9.68 16.34 -4.86
C ASN A 40 10.58 16.16 -3.62
N ALA A 41 10.11 16.57 -2.44
CA ALA A 41 10.84 16.33 -1.19
C ALA A 41 10.85 14.84 -0.79
N ILE A 42 9.79 14.11 -1.17
CA ILE A 42 9.66 12.67 -0.87
C ILE A 42 10.53 11.82 -1.79
N PHE A 43 10.45 12.06 -3.11
CA PHE A 43 11.14 11.23 -4.11
C PHE A 43 12.50 11.78 -4.55
N GLY A 44 12.78 13.06 -4.25
CA GLY A 44 14.00 13.74 -4.70
C GLY A 44 13.97 14.13 -6.17
N GLY A 45 15.13 14.53 -6.68
CA GLY A 45 15.31 14.92 -8.08
C GLY A 45 14.82 16.35 -8.38
N GLU A 46 14.99 16.73 -9.64
CA GLU A 46 14.45 17.99 -10.18
C GLU A 46 13.12 17.69 -10.87
N CYS A 47 12.07 18.42 -10.53
CA CYS A 47 10.77 18.30 -11.18
C CYS A 47 10.44 19.50 -12.07
N ASP A 48 9.69 19.30 -13.14
CA ASP A 48 9.18 20.37 -14.01
C ASP A 48 7.80 20.84 -13.52
N ALA A 49 7.69 22.07 -13.04
CA ALA A 49 6.42 22.65 -12.61
C ALA A 49 5.38 22.79 -13.76
N ASN A 50 5.83 22.80 -15.02
CA ASN A 50 4.99 22.88 -16.21
C ASN A 50 4.85 21.53 -16.93
N GLY A 51 5.39 20.46 -16.38
CA GLY A 51 5.33 19.12 -16.95
C GLY A 51 3.92 18.53 -16.97
N PRO A 52 3.76 17.32 -17.53
CA PRO A 52 2.47 16.64 -17.61
C PRO A 52 1.84 16.40 -16.24
N LYS A 53 0.53 16.65 -16.15
CA LYS A 53 -0.29 16.33 -14.97
C LYS A 53 -1.17 15.10 -15.18
N LYS A 54 -1.13 14.51 -16.36
CA LYS A 54 -1.81 13.28 -16.76
C LYS A 54 -0.91 12.49 -17.69
N TYR A 55 -1.14 11.20 -17.76
CA TYR A 55 -0.48 10.33 -18.70
C TYR A 55 -0.99 10.55 -20.12
N THR A 56 -0.16 10.26 -21.11
CA THR A 56 -0.50 10.38 -22.54
C THR A 56 -0.49 9.04 -23.25
N THR A 57 0.00 7.98 -22.60
CA THR A 57 0.01 6.61 -23.13
C THR A 57 -0.04 5.60 -21.97
N GLY A 58 -0.18 4.31 -22.29
CA GLY A 58 -0.05 3.22 -21.33
C GLY A 58 1.40 2.94 -20.92
N VAL A 59 1.58 2.03 -19.97
CA VAL A 59 2.90 1.58 -19.46
C VAL A 59 3.46 0.36 -20.22
N GLY A 60 2.92 0.07 -21.38
CA GLY A 60 3.26 -1.02 -22.30
C GLY A 60 2.08 -1.37 -23.18
N ASP A 61 2.25 -2.39 -24.03
CA ASP A 61 1.14 -2.93 -24.82
C ASP A 61 0.07 -3.51 -23.88
N GLU A 62 -1.20 -3.20 -24.11
CA GLU A 62 -2.33 -3.69 -23.32
C GLU A 62 -2.43 -5.23 -23.30
N ASN A 63 -1.90 -5.90 -24.32
CA ASN A 63 -1.84 -7.35 -24.41
C ASN A 63 -0.73 -7.98 -23.57
N ASN A 64 0.13 -7.16 -22.94
CA ASN A 64 1.13 -7.63 -21.99
C ASN A 64 0.50 -8.08 -20.68
N TRP A 65 -0.75 -7.71 -20.41
CA TRP A 65 -1.42 -7.94 -19.14
C TRP A 65 -2.53 -8.97 -19.28
N ASP A 66 -2.52 -10.00 -18.45
CA ASP A 66 -3.60 -10.99 -18.34
C ASP A 66 -4.75 -10.40 -17.51
N TYR A 67 -4.43 -9.93 -16.32
CA TYR A 67 -5.37 -9.26 -15.43
C TYR A 67 -4.66 -8.19 -14.56
N ILE A 68 -5.45 -7.30 -13.98
CA ILE A 68 -4.97 -6.22 -13.10
C ILE A 68 -5.69 -6.30 -11.77
N VAL A 69 -4.90 -6.37 -10.67
CA VAL A 69 -5.39 -6.24 -9.30
C VAL A 69 -5.44 -4.75 -8.95
N PRO A 70 -6.57 -4.23 -8.45
CA PRO A 70 -6.72 -2.81 -8.11
C PRO A 70 -5.96 -2.45 -6.84
N LEU A 71 -5.89 -1.15 -6.54
CA LEU A 71 -5.45 -0.63 -5.24
C LEU A 71 -6.23 -1.25 -4.09
N GLY A 72 -5.59 -1.36 -2.93
CA GLY A 72 -6.27 -1.73 -1.70
C GLY A 72 -6.16 -3.20 -1.32
N GLU A 73 -5.39 -4.01 -2.05
CA GLU A 73 -5.12 -5.38 -1.63
C GLU A 73 -4.47 -5.41 -0.25
N MET A 74 -4.93 -6.34 0.59
CA MET A 74 -4.32 -6.67 1.88
C MET A 74 -4.02 -8.16 1.88
N ASN A 75 -2.72 -8.51 1.88
CA ASN A 75 -2.29 -9.90 1.75
C ASN A 75 -0.91 -10.09 2.38
N PHE A 76 -0.71 -11.15 3.16
CA PHE A 76 0.54 -11.43 3.89
C PHE A 76 1.08 -10.21 4.63
N GLY A 77 2.32 -9.78 4.34
CA GLY A 77 2.96 -8.61 4.93
C GLY A 77 2.38 -7.26 4.48
N HIS A 78 1.58 -7.23 3.44
CA HIS A 78 0.76 -6.06 3.08
C HIS A 78 -0.45 -5.97 3.99
N VAL A 79 -0.22 -5.61 5.24
CA VAL A 79 -1.26 -5.50 6.27
C VAL A 79 -2.21 -4.33 6.00
N THR A 80 -1.67 -3.23 5.51
CA THR A 80 -2.45 -2.06 5.08
C THR A 80 -2.72 -2.11 3.58
N PRO A 81 -3.76 -1.43 3.08
CA PRO A 81 -4.08 -1.38 1.67
C PRO A 81 -2.90 -0.97 0.79
N VAL A 82 -2.63 -1.76 -0.26
CA VAL A 82 -1.54 -1.58 -1.22
C VAL A 82 -1.83 -0.39 -2.15
N ASP A 83 -0.83 0.45 -2.40
CA ASP A 83 -0.89 1.72 -3.13
C ASP A 83 -0.49 1.63 -4.61
N HIS A 84 -0.47 0.43 -5.17
CA HIS A 84 -0.16 0.17 -6.57
C HIS A 84 -1.09 -0.86 -7.18
N PHE A 85 -1.18 -0.86 -8.51
CA PHE A 85 -1.75 -1.95 -9.26
C PHE A 85 -0.75 -3.09 -9.33
N TYR A 86 -1.24 -4.34 -9.24
CA TYR A 86 -0.50 -5.48 -9.72
C TYR A 86 -0.98 -5.84 -11.11
N MET A 87 -0.11 -5.67 -12.09
CA MET A 87 -0.39 -5.98 -13.50
C MET A 87 0.26 -7.32 -13.83
N TYR A 88 -0.53 -8.37 -13.90
CA TYR A 88 -0.04 -9.73 -14.09
C TYR A 88 0.22 -10.04 -15.55
N TYR A 89 1.36 -10.64 -15.82
CA TYR A 89 1.71 -11.15 -17.13
C TYR A 89 0.91 -12.42 -17.49
N PRO A 90 0.69 -12.70 -18.80
CA PRO A 90 0.10 -13.98 -19.22
C PRO A 90 0.93 -15.17 -18.74
N LYS A 91 0.27 -16.31 -18.46
CA LYS A 91 0.91 -17.54 -17.95
C LYS A 91 1.99 -18.10 -18.88
N ASP A 92 1.95 -17.79 -20.17
CA ASP A 92 2.94 -18.19 -21.16
C ASP A 92 4.10 -17.18 -21.30
N ALA A 93 4.15 -16.17 -20.44
CA ALA A 93 5.15 -15.09 -20.51
C ALA A 93 6.59 -15.61 -20.52
N ASP A 94 6.89 -16.66 -19.75
CA ASP A 94 8.23 -17.25 -19.69
C ASP A 94 8.64 -17.97 -21.00
N GLN A 95 7.67 -18.29 -21.85
CA GLN A 95 7.89 -18.96 -23.14
C GLN A 95 8.09 -17.94 -24.27
N ARG A 96 7.86 -16.64 -24.02
CA ARG A 96 8.01 -15.60 -25.01
C ARG A 96 9.44 -15.07 -25.04
N ALA A 97 9.84 -14.54 -26.19
CA ALA A 97 11.18 -14.00 -26.37
C ALA A 97 11.47 -12.83 -25.41
N PRO A 98 12.73 -12.64 -24.96
CA PRO A 98 13.14 -11.43 -24.28
C PRO A 98 12.75 -10.18 -25.10
N GLY A 99 12.32 -9.11 -24.42
CA GLY A 99 11.84 -7.88 -25.07
C GLY A 99 10.37 -7.92 -25.50
N SER A 100 9.67 -9.06 -25.29
CA SER A 100 8.23 -9.17 -25.65
C SER A 100 7.30 -8.39 -24.73
N PHE A 101 7.78 -7.98 -23.56
CA PHE A 101 7.01 -7.29 -22.54
C PHE A 101 7.59 -5.92 -22.22
N SER A 102 7.79 -5.14 -23.27
CA SER A 102 8.33 -3.78 -23.14
C SER A 102 7.51 -2.93 -22.18
N ILE A 103 8.20 -2.31 -21.22
CA ILE A 103 7.63 -1.35 -20.27
C ILE A 103 8.01 0.04 -20.76
N THR A 104 7.03 0.92 -20.84
CA THR A 104 7.19 2.27 -21.37
C THR A 104 6.89 3.35 -20.34
N SER A 105 7.50 4.53 -20.51
CA SER A 105 7.11 5.72 -19.74
C SER A 105 5.70 6.16 -20.15
N PRO A 106 4.76 6.36 -19.18
CA PRO A 106 3.38 6.74 -19.53
C PRO A 106 3.21 8.20 -19.94
N ALA A 107 4.22 9.05 -19.71
CA ALA A 107 4.26 10.45 -20.11
C ALA A 107 5.71 10.92 -20.27
N ASP A 108 5.90 12.10 -20.84
CA ASP A 108 7.19 12.80 -20.80
C ASP A 108 7.61 13.00 -19.33
N GLY A 109 8.91 12.94 -19.05
CA GLY A 109 9.44 13.11 -17.71
C GLY A 109 10.91 12.76 -17.60
N ALA A 110 11.34 12.41 -16.40
CA ALA A 110 12.70 11.95 -16.13
C ALA A 110 12.73 10.82 -15.10
N ILE A 111 13.54 9.81 -15.34
CA ILE A 111 13.91 8.82 -14.31
C ILE A 111 14.85 9.51 -13.34
N ILE A 112 14.49 9.51 -12.04
CA ILE A 112 15.23 10.21 -10.99
C ILE A 112 15.83 9.28 -9.95
N ASP A 113 15.28 8.07 -9.80
CA ASP A 113 15.71 7.08 -8.81
C ASP A 113 15.57 5.68 -9.41
N VAL A 114 16.60 4.85 -9.22
CA VAL A 114 16.58 3.43 -9.60
C VAL A 114 17.20 2.60 -8.50
N GLN A 115 16.51 1.55 -8.08
CA GLN A 115 16.98 0.60 -7.09
C GLN A 115 17.13 -0.78 -7.73
N ASP A 116 18.28 -1.44 -7.53
CA ASP A 116 18.57 -2.81 -7.95
C ASP A 116 18.40 -3.77 -6.77
N PHE A 117 17.30 -4.51 -6.72
CA PHE A 117 16.99 -5.42 -5.63
C PHE A 117 17.94 -6.64 -5.54
N ARG A 118 18.68 -6.98 -6.61
CA ARG A 118 19.74 -7.99 -6.51
C ARG A 118 20.83 -7.54 -5.53
N LYS A 119 21.21 -6.26 -5.61
CA LYS A 119 22.26 -5.68 -4.76
C LYS A 119 21.74 -5.36 -3.36
N MET A 120 20.52 -4.84 -3.27
CA MET A 120 19.92 -4.41 -2.00
C MET A 120 19.39 -5.59 -1.16
N ASN A 121 18.80 -6.60 -1.80
CA ASN A 121 18.07 -7.68 -1.12
C ASN A 121 18.63 -9.08 -1.42
N ASN A 122 19.77 -9.19 -2.14
CA ASN A 122 20.36 -10.46 -2.59
C ASN A 122 19.40 -11.34 -3.41
N TRP A 123 18.56 -10.73 -4.26
CA TRP A 123 17.67 -11.47 -5.13
C TRP A 123 18.45 -12.22 -6.22
N PRO A 124 18.02 -13.42 -6.64
CA PRO A 124 18.80 -14.24 -7.56
C PRO A 124 18.72 -13.78 -9.02
N TYR A 125 17.83 -12.86 -9.35
CA TYR A 125 17.58 -12.34 -10.70
C TYR A 125 17.53 -10.81 -10.72
N PRO A 126 17.71 -10.18 -11.89
CA PRO A 126 17.55 -8.76 -12.06
C PRO A 126 16.12 -8.32 -11.71
N ASP A 127 16.03 -7.29 -10.87
CA ASP A 127 14.74 -6.71 -10.53
C ASP A 127 14.97 -5.26 -10.06
N PHE A 128 14.36 -4.33 -10.78
CA PHE A 128 14.55 -2.91 -10.56
C PHE A 128 13.25 -2.23 -10.12
N ARG A 129 13.40 -1.26 -9.23
CA ARG A 129 12.41 -0.23 -8.96
C ARG A 129 12.85 1.06 -9.64
N ILE A 130 11.92 1.73 -10.33
CA ILE A 130 12.17 3.00 -11.03
C ILE A 130 11.18 4.06 -10.52
N VAL A 131 11.67 5.27 -10.24
CA VAL A 131 10.83 6.45 -10.01
C VAL A 131 10.98 7.40 -11.19
N ILE A 132 9.85 7.81 -11.75
CA ILE A 132 9.77 8.79 -12.84
C ILE A 132 9.02 10.01 -12.30
N THR A 133 9.62 11.19 -12.42
CA THR A 133 8.93 12.47 -12.28
C THR A 133 8.42 12.94 -13.63
N HIS A 134 7.13 13.19 -13.75
CA HIS A 134 6.53 13.77 -14.95
C HIS A 134 6.37 15.28 -14.80
N SER A 135 6.08 15.72 -13.59
CA SER A 135 6.03 17.11 -13.15
C SER A 135 6.19 17.17 -11.63
N CYS A 136 6.18 18.37 -11.06
CA CYS A 136 6.14 18.50 -9.58
C CYS A 136 4.84 17.96 -8.97
N ASP A 137 3.83 17.72 -9.81
CA ASP A 137 2.50 17.26 -9.39
C ASP A 137 2.22 15.79 -9.69
N LEU A 138 3.05 15.09 -10.51
CA LEU A 138 2.78 13.74 -10.97
C LEU A 138 4.06 12.89 -11.01
N TYR A 139 4.04 11.80 -10.25
CA TYR A 139 5.11 10.81 -10.15
C TYR A 139 4.58 9.40 -10.40
N THR A 140 5.45 8.57 -10.98
CA THR A 140 5.19 7.15 -11.21
C THR A 140 6.28 6.32 -10.54
N VAL A 141 5.88 5.23 -9.87
CA VAL A 141 6.81 4.22 -9.39
C VAL A 141 6.47 2.89 -10.07
N LEU A 142 7.49 2.27 -10.62
CA LEU A 142 7.45 1.00 -11.33
C LEU A 142 8.34 0.02 -10.60
N ILE A 143 7.83 -1.19 -10.29
CA ILE A 143 8.60 -2.24 -9.61
C ILE A 143 8.49 -3.54 -10.40
N HIS A 144 9.48 -4.41 -10.25
CA HIS A 144 9.61 -5.67 -10.98
C HIS A 144 9.94 -5.49 -12.46
N ILE A 145 10.90 -4.60 -12.73
CA ILE A 145 11.53 -4.45 -14.05
C ILE A 145 12.77 -5.34 -14.11
N GLY A 146 12.83 -6.26 -15.08
CA GLY A 146 13.90 -7.24 -15.17
C GLY A 146 15.13 -6.76 -15.93
N ALA A 147 14.96 -5.79 -16.81
CA ALA A 147 16.05 -5.18 -17.55
C ALA A 147 15.77 -3.70 -17.80
N LEU A 148 16.77 -2.85 -17.63
CA LEU A 148 16.70 -1.46 -18.05
C LEU A 148 17.18 -1.35 -19.51
N VAL A 149 16.43 -0.68 -20.35
CA VAL A 149 16.74 -0.56 -21.78
C VAL A 149 16.69 0.90 -22.24
N GLY A 150 17.19 1.18 -23.45
CA GLY A 150 17.19 2.53 -23.99
C GLY A 150 17.95 3.52 -23.08
N ALA A 151 17.34 4.68 -22.84
CA ALA A 151 17.94 5.70 -21.97
C ALA A 151 18.08 5.21 -20.51
N ALA A 152 17.16 4.37 -20.03
CA ALA A 152 17.18 3.85 -18.66
C ALA A 152 18.40 2.95 -18.37
N ALA A 153 18.98 2.30 -19.37
CA ALA A 153 20.18 1.46 -19.21
C ALA A 153 21.38 2.24 -18.66
N ARG A 154 21.41 3.56 -18.80
CA ARG A 154 22.42 4.43 -18.21
C ARG A 154 22.43 4.33 -16.68
N ALA A 155 21.26 4.23 -16.04
CA ALA A 155 21.19 4.08 -14.57
C ALA A 155 21.85 2.77 -14.10
N GLU A 156 21.68 1.66 -14.84
CA GLU A 156 22.35 0.39 -14.51
C GLU A 156 23.87 0.49 -14.73
N ALA A 157 24.32 1.14 -15.80
CA ALA A 157 25.75 1.33 -16.10
C ALA A 157 26.45 2.22 -15.08
N GLU A 158 25.76 3.17 -14.48
CA GLU A 158 26.25 4.09 -13.46
C GLU A 158 25.92 3.63 -12.02
N MET A 159 25.29 2.45 -11.85
CA MET A 159 24.74 1.95 -10.59
C MET A 159 25.81 1.77 -9.52
N PRO A 160 25.72 2.47 -8.37
CA PRO A 160 26.62 2.29 -7.24
C PRO A 160 26.58 0.86 -6.66
N ALA A 161 27.58 0.54 -5.84
CA ALA A 161 27.73 -0.80 -5.26
C ALA A 161 26.58 -1.18 -4.31
N ASP A 162 25.96 -0.19 -3.66
CA ASP A 162 24.79 -0.37 -2.77
C ASP A 162 23.49 -0.63 -3.53
N GLY A 163 23.48 -0.51 -4.87
CA GLY A 163 22.31 -0.78 -5.70
C GLY A 163 21.32 0.37 -5.78
N HIS A 164 21.69 1.58 -5.38
CA HIS A 164 20.82 2.75 -5.43
C HIS A 164 21.44 3.86 -6.30
N TRP A 165 20.83 4.12 -7.45
CA TRP A 165 21.20 5.19 -8.37
C TRP A 165 20.21 6.35 -8.27
N VAL A 166 20.72 7.58 -8.19
CA VAL A 166 19.94 8.82 -8.19
C VAL A 166 20.53 9.73 -9.28
N GLY A 167 19.65 10.31 -10.09
CA GLY A 167 20.11 11.19 -11.17
C GLY A 167 18.95 11.84 -11.92
N ASN A 168 19.17 12.11 -13.19
CA ASN A 168 18.16 12.66 -14.10
C ASN A 168 18.39 12.11 -15.51
N ILE A 169 17.49 11.21 -15.95
CA ILE A 169 17.49 10.65 -17.31
C ILE A 169 16.16 11.04 -17.96
N PRO A 170 16.15 12.03 -18.89
CA PRO A 170 14.95 12.39 -19.62
C PRO A 170 14.37 11.21 -20.40
N VAL A 171 13.04 11.06 -20.34
CA VAL A 171 12.29 10.03 -21.08
C VAL A 171 11.06 10.65 -21.73
N LYS A 172 10.63 10.06 -22.85
CA LYS A 172 9.44 10.48 -23.58
C LYS A 172 8.28 9.52 -23.35
N ALA A 173 7.06 10.02 -23.48
CA ALA A 173 5.86 9.18 -23.50
C ALA A 173 5.98 8.06 -24.54
N GLY A 174 5.72 6.82 -24.15
CA GLY A 174 5.86 5.63 -24.98
C GLY A 174 7.30 5.15 -25.22
N GLU A 175 8.31 5.84 -24.68
CA GLU A 175 9.70 5.37 -24.74
C GLU A 175 9.86 4.09 -23.92
N ILE A 176 10.48 3.06 -24.53
CA ILE A 176 10.76 1.79 -23.85
C ILE A 176 11.90 2.02 -22.86
N ILE A 177 11.64 1.76 -21.59
CA ILE A 177 12.58 1.95 -20.48
C ILE A 177 12.95 0.64 -19.78
N GLY A 178 12.20 -0.42 -20.02
CA GLY A 178 12.45 -1.72 -19.38
C GLY A 178 11.76 -2.88 -20.08
N ASP A 179 12.06 -4.06 -19.56
CA ASP A 179 11.40 -5.31 -19.91
C ASP A 179 11.03 -6.05 -18.59
N ARG A 180 10.14 -7.03 -18.68
CA ARG A 180 9.66 -7.76 -17.50
C ARG A 180 10.80 -8.42 -16.72
N SER A 181 10.60 -8.58 -15.42
CA SER A 181 11.42 -9.44 -14.56
C SER A 181 10.98 -10.91 -14.62
N GLN A 182 11.60 -11.76 -13.80
CA GLN A 182 11.10 -13.13 -13.55
C GLN A 182 9.89 -13.14 -12.61
N ALA A 183 9.50 -11.99 -12.05
CA ALA A 183 8.26 -11.86 -11.29
C ALA A 183 7.05 -12.08 -12.20
N GLU A 184 5.98 -12.64 -11.65
CA GLU A 184 4.75 -12.90 -12.40
C GLU A 184 3.94 -11.64 -12.68
N LYS A 185 4.31 -10.53 -12.05
CA LYS A 185 3.59 -9.26 -12.07
C LYS A 185 4.55 -8.08 -12.11
N PHE A 186 3.98 -6.97 -12.46
CA PHE A 186 4.58 -5.63 -12.51
C PHE A 186 3.77 -4.70 -11.60
N ASP A 187 4.43 -3.96 -10.75
CA ASP A 187 3.77 -3.04 -9.82
C ASP A 187 3.79 -1.63 -10.42
N PHE A 188 2.62 -1.01 -10.46
CA PHE A 188 2.42 0.32 -11.05
C PHE A 188 1.73 1.26 -10.06
N SER A 189 2.45 2.28 -9.61
CA SER A 189 1.92 3.32 -8.72
C SER A 189 1.82 4.66 -9.42
N THR A 190 0.80 5.43 -9.05
CA THR A 190 0.64 6.83 -9.41
C THR A 190 0.53 7.66 -8.14
N PHE A 191 1.36 8.70 -8.04
CA PHE A 191 1.31 9.67 -6.95
C PHE A 191 1.08 11.06 -7.53
N ALA A 192 0.07 11.77 -7.00
CA ALA A 192 -0.31 13.07 -7.53
C ALA A 192 -0.76 14.03 -6.42
N THR A 193 -0.45 15.32 -6.59
CA THR A 193 -0.81 16.36 -5.62
C THR A 193 -2.31 16.64 -5.59
N ASP A 194 -3.02 16.37 -6.70
CA ASP A 194 -4.49 16.49 -6.81
C ASP A 194 -5.26 15.23 -6.39
N ALA A 195 -4.55 14.19 -5.92
CA ALA A 195 -5.20 12.99 -5.41
C ALA A 195 -6.09 13.30 -4.21
N LYS A 196 -7.30 12.74 -4.20
CA LYS A 196 -8.19 12.85 -3.03
C LYS A 196 -7.64 11.98 -1.91
N VAL A 197 -7.40 12.61 -0.77
CA VAL A 197 -6.85 11.95 0.42
C VAL A 197 -7.90 11.95 1.51
N ASP A 198 -8.45 10.77 1.81
CA ASP A 198 -9.41 10.57 2.91
C ASP A 198 -8.76 9.82 4.09
N LEU A 199 -7.51 10.17 4.41
CA LEU A 199 -6.82 9.71 5.63
C LEU A 199 -7.14 10.65 6.78
N ILE A 200 -7.46 10.10 7.94
CA ILE A 200 -7.72 10.91 9.15
C ILE A 200 -6.42 11.56 9.61
N ASN A 201 -5.32 10.83 9.58
CA ASN A 201 -4.01 11.38 9.93
C ASN A 201 -2.93 10.98 8.91
N PRO A 202 -2.73 11.77 7.84
CA PRO A 202 -1.68 11.50 6.87
C PRO A 202 -0.27 11.56 7.47
N LEU A 203 -0.08 12.24 8.62
CA LEU A 203 1.23 12.29 9.30
C LEU A 203 1.69 10.93 9.81
N SER A 204 0.79 9.98 10.04
CA SER A 204 1.13 8.62 10.43
C SER A 204 1.96 7.88 9.37
N TYR A 205 2.01 8.37 8.13
CA TYR A 205 2.78 7.78 7.03
C TYR A 205 4.14 8.45 6.79
N LEU A 206 4.44 9.59 7.41
CA LEU A 206 5.68 10.36 7.17
C LEU A 206 6.96 9.57 7.45
N ALA A 207 6.93 8.72 8.46
CA ALA A 207 7.99 7.76 8.69
C ALA A 207 7.63 6.45 7.96
N GLY A 208 8.41 6.06 6.97
CA GLY A 208 8.18 4.85 6.19
C GLY A 208 7.74 5.16 4.76
N GLU A 209 6.46 5.30 4.49
CA GLU A 209 5.92 5.53 3.15
C GLU A 209 5.18 6.87 3.04
N SER A 210 5.95 7.96 3.12
CA SER A 210 5.44 9.34 3.08
C SER A 210 4.70 9.71 1.78
N TRP A 211 4.83 8.90 0.74
CA TRP A 211 4.10 9.08 -0.52
C TRP A 211 2.64 8.57 -0.48
N LYS A 212 2.27 7.69 0.48
CA LYS A 212 0.91 7.13 0.55
C LYS A 212 -0.21 8.17 0.56
N PRO A 213 -0.08 9.32 1.23
CA PRO A 213 -1.09 10.39 1.15
C PRO A 213 -1.31 10.96 -0.26
N TYR A 214 -0.39 10.72 -1.18
CA TYR A 214 -0.48 11.14 -2.58
C TYR A 214 -0.92 10.03 -3.53
N THR A 215 -1.23 8.84 -3.02
CA THR A 215 -1.68 7.73 -3.85
C THR A 215 -2.93 8.11 -4.64
N ALA A 216 -2.82 8.02 -5.95
CA ALA A 216 -3.89 8.28 -6.87
C ALA A 216 -4.36 6.98 -7.55
N ASN A 217 -5.64 6.91 -7.91
CA ASN A 217 -6.11 5.83 -8.77
C ASN A 217 -5.54 6.04 -10.18
N PRO A 218 -4.66 5.15 -10.67
CA PRO A 218 -4.02 5.34 -11.98
C PRO A 218 -4.99 5.53 -13.14
N LEU A 219 -6.18 4.91 -13.09
CA LEU A 219 -7.19 5.02 -14.14
C LEU A 219 -7.69 6.45 -14.36
N ASP A 220 -7.61 7.31 -13.34
CA ASP A 220 -8.01 8.71 -13.44
C ASP A 220 -6.99 9.58 -14.18
N TYR A 221 -5.79 9.02 -14.48
CA TYR A 221 -4.67 9.73 -15.08
C TYR A 221 -4.39 9.31 -16.52
N PHE A 222 -4.85 8.16 -16.98
CA PHE A 222 -4.67 7.67 -18.34
C PHE A 222 -5.65 8.30 -19.35
N PRO A 223 -5.29 8.35 -20.66
CA PRO A 223 -6.24 8.63 -21.74
C PRO A 223 -7.43 7.65 -21.72
N ALA A 224 -8.56 8.05 -22.22
CA ALA A 224 -9.80 7.29 -22.13
C ALA A 224 -9.75 5.90 -22.79
N ASP A 225 -9.01 5.74 -23.87
CA ASP A 225 -8.79 4.46 -24.56
C ASP A 225 -7.93 3.51 -23.71
N VAL A 226 -6.84 4.00 -23.13
CA VAL A 226 -5.98 3.24 -22.20
C VAL A 226 -6.75 2.88 -20.93
N THR A 227 -7.48 3.83 -20.34
CA THR A 227 -8.33 3.56 -19.17
C THR A 227 -9.32 2.43 -19.46
N LYS A 228 -10.01 2.48 -20.60
CA LYS A 228 -10.96 1.44 -21.02
C LYS A 228 -10.28 0.07 -21.20
N ALA A 229 -9.09 0.04 -21.77
CA ALA A 229 -8.32 -1.19 -21.96
C ALA A 229 -7.92 -1.80 -20.60
N TYR A 230 -7.44 -0.98 -19.68
CA TYR A 230 -7.06 -1.44 -18.33
C TYR A 230 -8.28 -1.84 -17.48
N GLU A 231 -9.39 -1.09 -17.52
CA GLU A 231 -10.65 -1.48 -16.87
C GLU A 231 -11.14 -2.85 -17.36
N ALA A 232 -10.95 -3.15 -18.66
CA ALA A 232 -11.30 -4.46 -19.19
C ALA A 232 -10.48 -5.62 -18.57
N LYS A 233 -9.27 -5.33 -18.06
CA LYS A 233 -8.38 -6.29 -17.38
C LYS A 233 -8.56 -6.33 -15.86
N MET A 234 -9.23 -5.32 -15.26
CA MET A 234 -9.44 -5.29 -13.81
C MET A 234 -10.26 -6.48 -13.34
N ILE A 235 -9.83 -7.08 -12.22
CA ILE A 235 -10.57 -8.17 -11.56
C ILE A 235 -11.72 -7.65 -10.69
N ARG A 236 -11.81 -6.35 -10.45
CA ARG A 236 -12.87 -5.66 -9.73
C ARG A 236 -13.75 -4.89 -10.72
N THR A 237 -15.08 -5.01 -10.58
CA THR A 237 -16.05 -4.22 -11.37
C THR A 237 -16.79 -3.18 -10.54
N THR A 238 -16.80 -3.33 -9.21
CA THR A 238 -17.38 -2.33 -8.29
C THR A 238 -16.58 -1.02 -8.34
N LYS A 239 -17.27 0.10 -8.50
CA LYS A 239 -16.62 1.43 -8.52
C LYS A 239 -16.11 1.85 -7.13
N PRO A 240 -14.98 2.55 -7.06
CA PRO A 240 -14.04 2.83 -8.15
C PRO A 240 -13.36 1.53 -8.63
N VAL A 241 -13.36 1.28 -9.93
CA VAL A 241 -12.83 0.03 -10.50
C VAL A 241 -11.35 -0.14 -10.20
N GLY A 242 -10.57 0.93 -10.21
CA GLY A 242 -9.16 0.92 -9.80
C GLY A 242 -8.92 0.78 -8.30
N GLY A 243 -9.97 0.67 -7.48
CA GLY A 243 -9.83 0.54 -6.03
C GLY A 243 -9.43 1.83 -5.32
N THR A 244 -9.03 1.71 -4.06
CA THR A 244 -8.56 2.80 -3.20
C THR A 244 -7.74 2.23 -2.05
N ILE A 245 -6.91 3.05 -1.42
CA ILE A 245 -6.26 2.74 -0.14
C ILE A 245 -6.90 3.48 1.04
N PHE A 246 -7.81 4.40 0.76
CA PHE A 246 -8.42 5.30 1.73
C PHE A 246 -9.73 4.71 2.23
N TYR A 247 -9.69 4.09 3.40
CA TYR A 247 -10.85 3.44 4.01
C TYR A 247 -11.22 4.02 5.36
N ASP A 248 -10.51 5.06 5.82
CA ASP A 248 -10.74 5.67 7.12
C ASP A 248 -12.14 6.30 7.19
N ILE A 249 -12.89 5.98 8.23
CA ILE A 249 -14.14 6.66 8.57
C ILE A 249 -14.01 7.19 10.00
N ASP A 250 -14.06 8.51 10.12
CA ASP A 250 -13.91 9.16 11.42
C ASP A 250 -14.91 8.69 12.47
N GLY A 251 -14.44 8.56 13.70
CA GLY A 251 -15.24 8.08 14.83
C GLY A 251 -15.69 6.62 14.72
N THR A 252 -15.09 5.81 13.85
CA THR A 252 -15.43 4.38 13.70
C THR A 252 -14.18 3.49 13.73
N ALA A 253 -14.38 2.16 13.80
CA ALA A 253 -13.28 1.21 13.74
C ALA A 253 -12.75 0.99 12.30
N GLN A 254 -13.47 1.41 11.26
CA GLN A 254 -13.05 1.23 9.88
C GLN A 254 -11.86 2.11 9.55
N GLY A 255 -10.82 1.52 8.97
CA GLY A 255 -9.65 2.23 8.49
C GLY A 255 -8.33 1.55 8.86
N VAL A 256 -7.24 2.31 8.75
CA VAL A 256 -5.87 1.88 9.03
C VAL A 256 -5.42 2.43 10.37
N TRP A 257 -4.85 1.57 11.20
CA TRP A 257 -4.47 1.85 12.57
C TRP A 257 -3.04 1.40 12.85
N PHE A 258 -2.35 2.16 13.70
CA PHE A 258 -0.99 1.88 14.15
C PHE A 258 -0.92 1.81 15.67
N VAL A 259 -0.08 0.96 16.22
CA VAL A 259 0.13 0.91 17.67
C VAL A 259 0.64 2.27 18.13
N LYS A 260 0.03 2.80 19.18
CA LYS A 260 0.42 4.07 19.79
C LYS A 260 1.89 4.04 20.25
N ASP A 261 2.54 5.18 20.21
CA ASP A 261 3.95 5.36 20.59
C ASP A 261 4.94 4.59 19.71
N THR A 262 4.54 4.26 18.48
CA THR A 262 5.40 3.79 17.40
C THR A 262 5.53 4.87 16.32
N ASN A 263 6.35 4.61 15.28
CA ASN A 263 6.58 5.57 14.20
C ASN A 263 5.49 5.50 13.10
N GLY A 264 4.23 5.29 13.47
CA GLY A 264 3.15 5.15 12.50
C GLY A 264 3.43 4.03 11.51
N TYR A 265 3.44 4.32 10.22
CA TYR A 265 3.67 3.33 9.17
C TYR A 265 5.07 2.67 9.24
N ALA A 266 6.12 3.38 9.65
CA ALA A 266 7.43 2.78 9.85
C ALA A 266 7.47 1.77 11.01
N GLY A 267 6.49 1.83 11.91
CA GLY A 267 6.39 0.93 13.04
C GLY A 267 7.64 0.93 13.90
N LEU A 268 8.14 -0.26 14.18
CA LEU A 268 9.37 -0.51 14.94
C LEU A 268 10.54 -0.90 14.00
N GLN A 269 10.56 -0.39 12.77
CA GLN A 269 11.62 -0.67 11.80
C GLN A 269 13.00 -0.33 12.40
N GLY A 270 13.94 -1.27 12.31
CA GLY A 270 15.27 -1.13 12.91
C GLY A 270 15.33 -1.34 14.43
N GLN A 271 14.18 -1.56 15.10
CA GLN A 271 14.09 -1.94 16.50
C GLN A 271 13.66 -3.41 16.61
N ARG A 272 14.11 -4.11 17.64
CA ARG A 272 13.53 -5.40 17.98
C ARG A 272 12.06 -5.17 18.36
N SER A 273 11.13 -5.79 17.64
CA SER A 273 9.76 -5.89 18.12
C SER A 273 9.77 -6.50 19.52
N VAL A 274 9.00 -5.96 20.43
CA VAL A 274 8.88 -6.46 21.82
C VAL A 274 8.44 -7.93 21.84
N ARG A 275 7.93 -8.46 20.71
CA ARG A 275 7.45 -9.84 20.55
C ARG A 275 8.30 -10.69 19.59
N SER A 276 9.45 -10.22 19.16
CA SER A 276 10.33 -10.94 18.22
C SER A 276 11.06 -12.15 18.85
N GLU A 277 10.79 -12.49 20.09
CA GLU A 277 11.38 -13.65 20.76
C GLU A 277 10.94 -15.01 20.19
N THR A 278 9.94 -15.01 19.30
CA THR A 278 9.39 -16.22 18.67
C THR A 278 10.10 -16.67 17.40
N GLY A 279 11.28 -16.12 17.09
CA GLY A 279 12.14 -16.66 16.03
C GLY A 279 11.77 -16.26 14.59
N PHE A 280 10.81 -15.37 14.37
CA PHE A 280 10.54 -14.81 13.05
C PHE A 280 11.57 -13.72 12.72
N ASN A 281 12.59 -14.05 11.97
CA ASN A 281 13.73 -13.18 11.67
C ASN A 281 13.41 -12.01 10.73
N SER A 282 12.19 -11.87 10.26
CA SER A 282 11.78 -10.86 9.28
C SER A 282 10.53 -10.11 9.71
N ARG A 283 10.38 -9.81 11.00
CA ARG A 283 9.34 -8.90 11.41
C ARG A 283 9.62 -7.52 10.84
N GLY A 284 8.72 -7.09 10.01
CA GLY A 284 8.81 -5.81 9.36
C GLY A 284 8.12 -4.71 10.15
N TYR A 285 8.09 -3.55 9.56
CA TYR A 285 7.34 -2.39 10.06
C TYR A 285 5.86 -2.71 10.31
N TRP A 286 5.29 -3.67 9.57
CA TRP A 286 3.87 -4.07 9.65
C TRP A 286 3.42 -4.72 10.97
N ASP A 287 4.32 -5.12 11.86
CA ASP A 287 3.97 -5.75 13.15
C ASP A 287 2.99 -4.90 13.96
N THR A 288 3.11 -3.58 13.84
CA THR A 288 2.31 -2.59 14.56
C THR A 288 1.05 -2.16 13.81
N HIS A 289 0.81 -2.72 12.64
CA HIS A 289 -0.31 -2.32 11.78
C HIS A 289 -1.56 -3.15 12.05
N LEU A 290 -2.70 -2.50 11.89
CA LEU A 290 -4.02 -3.09 11.83
C LEU A 290 -4.82 -2.34 10.76
N ALA A 291 -5.43 -3.05 9.82
CA ALA A 291 -6.39 -2.47 8.90
C ALA A 291 -7.71 -3.24 8.98
N ILE A 292 -8.81 -2.51 9.08
CA ILE A 292 -10.16 -3.07 9.07
C ILE A 292 -10.94 -2.35 7.98
N ALA A 293 -11.12 -3.02 6.83
CA ALA A 293 -11.60 -2.37 5.62
C ALA A 293 -12.37 -3.36 4.71
N PRO A 294 -13.21 -2.85 3.79
CA PRO A 294 -13.75 -3.68 2.72
C PRO A 294 -12.64 -4.33 1.90
N HIS A 295 -12.86 -5.57 1.47
CA HIS A 295 -11.93 -6.26 0.59
C HIS A 295 -11.85 -5.58 -0.79
N HIS A 296 -10.67 -5.50 -1.38
CA HIS A 296 -10.40 -4.74 -2.60
C HIS A 296 -11.18 -5.23 -3.84
N VAL A 297 -11.62 -6.49 -3.90
CA VAL A 297 -12.46 -7.06 -4.98
C VAL A 297 -13.88 -7.34 -4.47
N ASP A 298 -14.02 -8.17 -3.44
CA ASP A 298 -15.33 -8.49 -2.84
C ASP A 298 -15.71 -7.44 -1.79
N THR A 299 -16.10 -6.27 -2.24
CA THR A 299 -16.34 -5.10 -1.39
C THR A 299 -17.48 -5.23 -0.38
N ALA A 300 -18.26 -6.29 -0.48
CA ALA A 300 -19.28 -6.64 0.52
C ALA A 300 -18.70 -7.36 1.75
N MET A 301 -17.47 -7.85 1.66
CA MET A 301 -16.77 -8.52 2.75
C MET A 301 -15.77 -7.57 3.42
N PHE A 302 -15.74 -7.58 4.75
CA PHE A 302 -14.75 -6.84 5.53
C PHE A 302 -13.59 -7.73 5.93
N VAL A 303 -12.38 -7.25 5.66
CA VAL A 303 -11.13 -7.91 6.04
C VAL A 303 -10.55 -7.23 7.28
N TYR A 304 -10.15 -8.05 8.23
CA TYR A 304 -9.42 -7.70 9.44
C TYR A 304 -7.97 -8.14 9.25
N SER A 305 -7.12 -7.21 8.85
CA SER A 305 -5.73 -7.44 8.51
C SER A 305 -4.83 -6.99 9.65
N MET A 306 -4.03 -7.89 10.18
CA MET A 306 -3.21 -7.67 11.37
C MET A 306 -1.76 -8.01 11.10
N GLY A 307 -0.84 -7.13 11.48
CA GLY A 307 0.60 -7.34 11.33
C GLY A 307 1.19 -8.36 12.27
N ASP A 308 0.57 -8.53 13.42
CA ASP A 308 0.97 -9.53 14.41
C ASP A 308 -0.28 -10.22 14.98
N PHE A 309 -0.55 -11.45 14.57
CA PHE A 309 -1.53 -12.32 15.17
C PHE A 309 -0.89 -13.68 15.45
N GLY A 310 -0.46 -13.88 16.68
CA GLY A 310 0.28 -15.09 17.05
C GLY A 310 1.69 -15.14 16.43
N GLY A 311 2.29 -14.00 16.13
CA GLY A 311 3.64 -13.90 15.61
C GLY A 311 3.74 -13.74 14.09
N GLN A 312 2.62 -13.62 13.36
CA GLN A 312 2.61 -13.52 11.90
C GLN A 312 1.62 -12.47 11.40
N PRO A 313 1.87 -11.84 10.24
CA PRO A 313 0.87 -11.05 9.55
C PRO A 313 -0.20 -11.98 8.99
N VAL A 314 -1.48 -11.59 9.12
CA VAL A 314 -2.59 -12.43 8.70
C VAL A 314 -3.84 -11.60 8.41
N GLN A 315 -4.65 -12.08 7.49
CA GLN A 315 -5.93 -11.52 7.12
C GLN A 315 -7.06 -12.50 7.44
N PHE A 316 -8.10 -12.00 8.09
CA PHE A 316 -9.30 -12.75 8.43
C PHE A 316 -10.55 -12.01 7.96
N VAL A 317 -11.63 -12.76 7.85
CA VAL A 317 -13.00 -12.22 7.89
C VAL A 317 -13.62 -12.54 9.24
N THR A 318 -14.77 -11.95 9.57
CA THR A 318 -15.42 -12.23 10.85
C THR A 318 -16.65 -13.09 10.66
N LYS A 319 -16.98 -13.88 11.71
CA LYS A 319 -18.28 -14.55 11.77
C LYS A 319 -19.39 -13.49 11.72
N GLY A 320 -20.26 -13.61 10.72
CA GLY A 320 -21.34 -12.64 10.50
C GLY A 320 -20.93 -11.38 9.74
N ASN A 321 -19.69 -11.32 9.21
CA ASN A 321 -19.20 -10.21 8.39
C ASN A 321 -19.46 -8.83 9.03
N ILE A 322 -18.94 -8.63 10.23
CA ILE A 322 -19.20 -7.42 11.03
C ILE A 322 -18.66 -6.18 10.30
N ASP A 323 -19.55 -5.22 10.04
CA ASP A 323 -19.22 -3.94 9.43
C ASP A 323 -18.54 -3.02 10.46
N PRO A 324 -17.23 -2.72 10.27
CA PRO A 324 -16.47 -1.90 11.22
C PRO A 324 -16.93 -0.45 11.28
N SER A 325 -17.63 0.04 10.25
CA SER A 325 -18.18 1.39 10.23
C SER A 325 -19.32 1.58 11.23
N THR A 326 -19.91 0.48 11.71
CA THR A 326 -20.97 0.50 12.74
C THR A 326 -20.41 0.59 14.16
N VAL A 327 -19.13 0.28 14.37
CA VAL A 327 -18.46 0.34 15.67
C VAL A 327 -17.99 1.78 15.92
N LYS A 328 -18.73 2.50 16.76
CA LYS A 328 -18.57 3.94 16.96
C LYS A 328 -17.73 4.28 18.19
N ALA A 329 -17.09 5.44 18.13
CA ALA A 329 -16.35 6.02 19.26
C ALA A 329 -17.23 6.15 20.51
N GLY A 330 -16.66 5.79 21.68
CA GLY A 330 -17.33 5.80 22.96
C GLY A 330 -18.35 4.65 23.17
N GLY A 331 -18.48 3.74 22.21
CA GLY A 331 -19.31 2.54 22.32
C GLY A 331 -18.70 1.47 23.26
N ALA A 332 -19.47 0.41 23.55
CA ALA A 332 -18.96 -0.74 24.27
C ALA A 332 -17.92 -1.52 23.44
N PRO A 333 -17.05 -2.33 24.07
CA PRO A 333 -16.17 -3.24 23.35
C PRO A 333 -16.95 -4.18 22.43
N VAL A 334 -16.43 -4.39 21.22
CA VAL A 334 -16.92 -5.36 20.25
C VAL A 334 -15.92 -6.51 20.21
N VAL A 335 -16.44 -7.75 20.20
CA VAL A 335 -15.59 -8.94 20.11
C VAL A 335 -16.09 -9.80 18.97
N VAL A 336 -15.20 -10.14 18.04
CA VAL A 336 -15.54 -10.90 16.84
C VAL A 336 -14.72 -12.18 16.73
N ASP A 337 -15.36 -13.27 16.33
CA ASP A 337 -14.65 -14.47 15.93
C ASP A 337 -13.99 -14.27 14.56
N LEU A 338 -12.72 -14.58 14.46
CA LEU A 338 -11.91 -14.46 13.26
C LEU A 338 -11.87 -15.79 12.51
N LEU A 339 -12.24 -15.74 11.24
CA LEU A 339 -12.31 -16.89 10.36
C LEU A 339 -11.31 -16.76 9.21
N PRO A 340 -10.52 -17.77 8.93
CA PRO A 340 -9.83 -17.88 7.65
C PRO A 340 -10.86 -17.89 6.51
N PHE A 341 -10.43 -17.56 5.31
CA PHE A 341 -11.28 -17.58 4.12
C PHE A 341 -10.57 -18.25 2.95
N LYS A 342 -11.37 -18.67 1.97
CA LYS A 342 -10.92 -19.16 0.66
C LYS A 342 -11.46 -18.24 -0.41
N TYR A 343 -10.85 -18.32 -1.58
CA TYR A 343 -11.33 -17.60 -2.75
C TYR A 343 -12.25 -18.51 -3.57
N THR A 344 -13.34 -17.94 -4.05
CA THR A 344 -14.31 -18.64 -4.90
C THR A 344 -14.69 -17.76 -6.09
N THR A 345 -15.11 -18.38 -7.17
CA THR A 345 -15.79 -17.71 -8.27
C THR A 345 -17.12 -17.08 -7.77
N PRO A 346 -17.73 -16.13 -8.51
CA PRO A 346 -18.99 -15.56 -8.12
C PRO A 346 -20.15 -16.58 -7.96
N ASP A 347 -20.06 -17.73 -8.63
CA ASP A 347 -21.01 -18.85 -8.51
C ASP A 347 -20.60 -19.89 -7.44
N GLY A 348 -19.56 -19.61 -6.65
CA GLY A 348 -19.16 -20.37 -5.46
C GLY A 348 -18.21 -21.54 -5.70
N GLN A 349 -17.64 -21.70 -6.90
CA GLN A 349 -16.63 -22.72 -7.16
C GLN A 349 -15.28 -22.32 -6.55
N ALA A 350 -14.52 -23.29 -6.07
CA ALA A 350 -13.16 -23.02 -5.55
C ALA A 350 -12.29 -22.37 -6.64
N MET A 351 -11.53 -21.37 -6.28
CA MET A 351 -10.68 -20.61 -7.18
C MET A 351 -9.24 -20.53 -6.64
N ASP A 352 -8.27 -20.61 -7.53
CA ASP A 352 -6.89 -20.27 -7.25
C ASP A 352 -6.69 -18.75 -7.38
N ILE A 353 -6.15 -18.12 -6.35
CA ILE A 353 -5.90 -16.68 -6.35
C ILE A 353 -4.87 -16.23 -7.41
N PHE A 354 -3.97 -17.14 -7.85
CA PHE A 354 -3.05 -16.88 -8.96
C PHE A 354 -3.69 -17.03 -10.36
N SER A 355 -5.00 -17.27 -10.40
CA SER A 355 -5.80 -17.35 -11.62
C SER A 355 -7.18 -16.75 -11.37
N PRO A 356 -7.26 -15.48 -10.90
CA PRO A 356 -8.49 -14.92 -10.43
C PRO A 356 -9.48 -14.68 -11.58
N VAL A 357 -10.76 -14.81 -11.26
CA VAL A 357 -11.84 -14.32 -12.12
C VAL A 357 -12.34 -12.98 -11.63
N LYS A 358 -13.01 -12.22 -12.50
CA LYS A 358 -13.62 -10.95 -12.11
C LYS A 358 -14.64 -11.15 -10.98
N ASP A 359 -14.61 -10.23 -10.02
CA ASP A 359 -15.51 -10.17 -8.87
C ASP A 359 -15.57 -11.47 -8.05
N TYR A 360 -14.45 -12.18 -7.98
CA TYR A 360 -14.33 -13.34 -7.10
C TYR A 360 -14.78 -13.02 -5.68
N LYS A 361 -15.12 -14.04 -4.90
CA LYS A 361 -15.69 -13.90 -3.56
C LYS A 361 -14.78 -14.48 -2.50
N LEU A 362 -14.87 -13.92 -1.30
CA LEU A 362 -14.32 -14.51 -0.09
C LEU A 362 -15.34 -15.47 0.51
N ALA A 363 -14.97 -16.73 0.69
CA ALA A 363 -15.76 -17.74 1.37
C ALA A 363 -15.20 -17.98 2.79
N PRO A 364 -15.86 -17.48 3.85
CA PRO A 364 -15.43 -17.74 5.22
C PRO A 364 -15.37 -19.23 5.50
N GLN A 365 -14.32 -19.68 6.20
CA GLN A 365 -14.25 -21.05 6.72
C GLN A 365 -15.00 -21.16 8.06
N THR A 366 -15.17 -22.36 8.56
CA THR A 366 -15.94 -22.58 9.80
C THR A 366 -15.08 -22.55 11.05
N ASP A 367 -13.78 -22.79 10.92
CA ASP A 367 -12.87 -22.91 12.04
C ASP A 367 -12.49 -21.52 12.58
N ILE A 368 -12.68 -21.31 13.86
CA ILE A 368 -12.33 -20.06 14.53
C ILE A 368 -10.82 -20.07 14.80
N ALA A 369 -10.08 -19.18 14.13
CA ALA A 369 -8.64 -19.01 14.35
C ALA A 369 -8.32 -18.26 15.67
N GLY A 370 -9.27 -17.54 16.17
CA GLY A 370 -9.19 -16.74 17.39
C GLY A 370 -10.23 -15.63 17.37
N SER A 371 -10.04 -14.60 18.20
CA SER A 371 -10.94 -13.45 18.24
C SER A 371 -10.16 -12.15 18.29
N LEU A 372 -10.82 -11.06 17.90
CA LEU A 372 -10.38 -9.69 18.07
C LEU A 372 -11.38 -8.97 18.97
N ALA A 373 -10.91 -8.45 20.10
CA ALA A 373 -11.67 -7.52 20.92
C ALA A 373 -11.17 -6.10 20.64
N PHE A 374 -12.08 -5.17 20.35
CA PHE A 374 -11.72 -3.79 20.05
C PHE A 374 -12.79 -2.80 20.47
N GLN A 375 -12.37 -1.59 20.80
CA GLN A 375 -13.24 -0.50 21.24
C GLN A 375 -12.66 0.82 20.73
N VAL A 376 -13.43 1.58 19.96
CA VAL A 376 -13.07 2.94 19.60
C VAL A 376 -13.35 3.84 20.80
N ASN A 377 -12.30 4.47 21.32
CA ASN A 377 -12.37 5.35 22.48
C ASN A 377 -12.94 6.72 22.10
N ALA A 378 -13.42 7.47 23.10
CA ALA A 378 -13.98 8.79 22.88
C ALA A 378 -12.95 9.83 22.37
N ASP A 379 -11.65 9.57 22.58
CA ASP A 379 -10.54 10.42 22.10
C ASP A 379 -10.09 10.06 20.67
N GLY A 380 -10.79 9.14 19.99
CA GLY A 380 -10.48 8.69 18.65
C GLY A 380 -9.39 7.61 18.55
N SER A 381 -8.77 7.22 19.67
CA SER A 381 -7.92 6.02 19.70
C SER A 381 -8.75 4.74 19.71
N MET A 382 -8.11 3.58 19.55
CA MET A 382 -8.78 2.28 19.62
C MET A 382 -8.00 1.33 20.55
N THR A 383 -8.69 0.79 21.56
CA THR A 383 -8.16 -0.31 22.37
C THR A 383 -8.38 -1.62 21.64
N VAL A 384 -7.34 -2.44 21.48
CA VAL A 384 -7.39 -3.69 20.71
C VAL A 384 -6.68 -4.79 21.46
N GLU A 385 -7.34 -5.95 21.58
CA GLU A 385 -6.73 -7.19 22.08
C GLU A 385 -6.89 -8.29 21.03
N LYS A 386 -5.76 -8.77 20.52
CA LYS A 386 -5.69 -9.91 19.60
C LYS A 386 -5.62 -11.19 20.43
N ARG A 387 -6.49 -12.15 20.15
CA ARG A 387 -6.69 -13.35 20.99
C ARG A 387 -6.60 -14.64 20.16
N PRO A 388 -5.37 -15.03 19.71
CA PRO A 388 -5.17 -16.24 18.93
C PRO A 388 -5.68 -17.49 19.68
N GLY A 389 -6.41 -18.36 18.99
CA GLY A 389 -6.93 -19.61 19.53
C GLY A 389 -8.03 -19.47 20.60
N LYS A 390 -8.51 -18.25 20.87
CA LYS A 390 -9.60 -17.99 21.83
C LYS A 390 -10.81 -17.43 21.08
N ASP A 391 -11.98 -17.99 21.28
CA ASP A 391 -13.24 -17.49 20.69
C ASP A 391 -13.73 -16.20 21.35
N ALA A 392 -14.69 -15.53 20.70
CA ALA A 392 -15.29 -14.31 21.20
C ALA A 392 -16.04 -14.54 22.54
N ALA A 393 -16.68 -15.69 22.71
CA ALA A 393 -17.46 -16.01 23.90
C ALA A 393 -16.61 -16.08 25.18
N SER A 394 -15.31 -16.34 25.05
CA SER A 394 -14.35 -16.38 26.17
C SER A 394 -13.87 -15.00 26.63
N PHE A 395 -14.36 -13.91 26.04
CA PHE A 395 -13.97 -12.56 26.43
C PHE A 395 -14.70 -12.11 27.70
N THR A 396 -13.95 -11.72 28.71
CA THR A 396 -14.48 -11.21 29.99
C THR A 396 -14.07 -9.76 30.26
N GLY A 397 -13.32 -9.15 29.37
CA GLY A 397 -12.77 -7.81 29.49
C GLY A 397 -11.36 -7.75 28.91
N PHE A 398 -10.88 -6.56 28.59
CA PHE A 398 -9.50 -6.37 28.13
C PHE A 398 -8.49 -6.79 29.20
N SER A 399 -7.47 -7.49 28.77
CA SER A 399 -6.35 -7.90 29.59
C SER A 399 -5.17 -6.91 29.46
N ALA A 400 -4.07 -7.21 30.15
CA ALA A 400 -2.82 -6.45 30.00
C ALA A 400 -2.18 -6.57 28.60
N ASP A 401 -2.65 -7.52 27.77
CA ASP A 401 -2.19 -7.70 26.38
C ASP A 401 -2.88 -6.74 25.40
N ALA A 402 -3.90 -6.01 25.84
CA ALA A 402 -4.56 -5.00 25.02
C ALA A 402 -3.60 -3.85 24.71
N LEU A 403 -3.58 -3.42 23.44
CA LEU A 403 -2.77 -2.31 22.95
C LEU A 403 -3.68 -1.15 22.54
N THR A 404 -3.16 0.06 22.68
CA THR A 404 -3.81 1.26 22.12
C THR A 404 -3.30 1.47 20.69
N TYR A 405 -4.23 1.68 19.78
CA TYR A 405 -3.98 2.04 18.39
C TYR A 405 -4.44 3.47 18.11
N VAL A 406 -3.73 4.11 17.20
CA VAL A 406 -4.01 5.48 16.71
C VAL A 406 -3.90 5.51 15.19
N ARG A 407 -4.43 6.54 14.56
CA ARG A 407 -4.33 6.77 13.11
C ARG A 407 -4.17 8.25 12.82
#